data_c64abdfb9127d35fa168334c25cea490
#
_entry.id   c64abdfb9127d35fa168334c25cea490
#
_cell.length_a   1.000
_cell.length_b   1.000
_cell.length_c   1.000
_cell.angle_alpha   90.00
_cell.angle_beta   90.00
_cell.angle_gamma   90.00
#
_symmetry.space_group_name_H-M   'P 1'
#
loop_
_entity.id
_entity.type
_entity.pdbx_description
1 polymer ?
#
loop_
_entity_poly.entity_id
_entity_poly.type
_entity_poly.pdbx_seq_one_letter_code
_entity_poly.pdbx_strand_id
1 'polypeptide(L)'
;MSKRYCLALDLKDSPQLIEEYKRHHQNVWPEITRSIRDAGIEDMEVYLLGTRLFMIMEVSDSFSFAEKARADRSNPKVQEWEKLMWKFQEPLRQARPGEKWMLMERIFKL
;
A
#
# COMPACT_ATOMS: atom_id res chain seq x y z
N MET A 1 -13.43 11.78 13.68
CA MET A 1 -12.98 10.45 14.06
C MET A 1 -12.30 9.76 12.89
N SER A 2 -11.31 8.95 13.16
CA SER A 2 -10.59 8.25 12.10
C SER A 2 -11.18 6.86 11.90
N LYS A 3 -10.92 6.30 10.71
CA LYS A 3 -11.26 4.91 10.38
C LYS A 3 -9.97 4.14 10.13
N ARG A 4 -10.02 2.84 10.36
CA ARG A 4 -8.89 1.96 10.13
C ARG A 4 -9.22 0.98 9.02
N TYR A 5 -8.30 0.82 8.08
CA TYR A 5 -8.39 -0.19 7.03
C TYR A 5 -7.15 -1.06 7.04
N CYS A 6 -7.36 -2.34 6.78
CA CYS A 6 -6.27 -3.31 6.68
C CYS A 6 -6.29 -3.90 5.28
N LEU A 7 -5.10 -4.03 4.68
CA LEU A 7 -4.95 -4.50 3.31
C LEU A 7 -3.84 -5.53 3.23
N ALA A 8 -3.92 -6.42 2.27
CA ALA A 8 -2.93 -7.47 2.06
C ALA A 8 -2.43 -7.48 0.63
N LEU A 9 -1.19 -7.93 0.47
CA LEU A 9 -0.53 -8.10 -0.81
C LEU A 9 0.62 -9.07 -0.61
N ASP A 10 1.11 -9.69 -1.68
CA ASP A 10 2.28 -10.54 -1.58
C ASP A 10 3.50 -9.90 -2.22
N LEU A 11 4.68 -10.38 -1.83
CA LEU A 11 5.92 -10.13 -2.53
C LEU A 11 6.30 -11.38 -3.31
N LYS A 12 7.07 -11.19 -4.38
CA LYS A 12 7.65 -12.31 -5.10
C LYS A 12 8.54 -13.11 -4.16
N ASP A 13 8.52 -14.43 -4.29
CA ASP A 13 9.27 -15.32 -3.43
C ASP A 13 10.74 -15.36 -3.84
N SER A 14 11.45 -14.27 -3.51
CA SER A 14 12.86 -14.09 -3.79
C SER A 14 13.50 -13.34 -2.62
N PRO A 15 14.42 -13.96 -1.88
CA PRO A 15 15.07 -13.28 -0.76
C PRO A 15 15.73 -11.96 -1.16
N GLN A 16 16.34 -11.91 -2.35
CA GLN A 16 16.99 -10.70 -2.84
C GLN A 16 16.00 -9.57 -3.09
N LEU A 17 14.89 -9.89 -3.73
CA LEU A 17 13.86 -8.89 -4.02
C LEU A 17 13.19 -8.41 -2.74
N ILE A 18 12.96 -9.30 -1.78
CA ILE A 18 12.38 -8.94 -0.49
C ILE A 18 13.29 -7.95 0.24
N GLU A 19 14.61 -8.21 0.25
CA GLU A 19 15.56 -7.30 0.89
C GLU A 19 15.59 -5.93 0.20
N GLU A 20 15.53 -5.90 -1.14
CA GLU A 20 15.47 -4.65 -1.87
C GLU A 20 14.20 -3.87 -1.56
N TYR A 21 13.07 -4.57 -1.47
CA TYR A 21 11.79 -3.95 -1.14
C TYR A 21 11.85 -3.28 0.24
N LYS A 22 12.44 -3.98 1.21
CA LYS A 22 12.63 -3.44 2.57
C LYS A 22 13.51 -2.19 2.55
N ARG A 23 14.59 -2.22 1.76
CA ARG A 23 15.49 -1.07 1.66
C ARG A 23 14.78 0.16 1.07
N HIS A 24 13.95 -0.04 0.04
CA HIS A 24 13.18 1.06 -0.53
C HIS A 24 12.27 1.72 0.51
N HIS A 25 11.76 0.95 1.46
CA HIS A 25 10.86 1.46 2.49
C HIS A 25 11.58 2.10 3.66
N GLN A 26 12.90 1.98 3.74
CA GLN A 26 13.68 2.74 4.71
C GLN A 26 13.85 4.19 4.29
N ASN A 27 13.60 4.48 3.03
CA ASN A 27 13.82 5.81 2.46
C ASN A 27 12.79 6.10 1.37
N VAL A 28 11.53 6.10 1.77
CA VAL A 28 10.43 6.37 0.84
C VAL A 28 10.55 7.80 0.31
N TRP A 29 10.32 7.98 -0.99
CA TRP A 29 10.42 9.30 -1.61
C TRP A 29 9.49 10.30 -0.93
N PRO A 30 9.95 11.53 -0.66
CA PRO A 30 9.10 12.54 -0.01
C PRO A 30 7.79 12.82 -0.75
N GLU A 31 7.80 12.75 -2.08
CA GLU A 31 6.60 12.95 -2.87
C GLU A 31 5.55 11.88 -2.58
N ILE A 32 5.99 10.66 -2.27
CA ILE A 32 5.09 9.55 -1.96
C ILE A 32 4.45 9.73 -0.58
N THR A 33 5.26 10.03 0.44
CA THR A 33 4.71 10.26 1.78
C THR A 33 3.78 11.45 1.78
N ARG A 34 4.09 12.49 1.00
CA ARG A 34 3.22 13.66 0.86
C ARG A 34 1.88 13.27 0.22
N SER A 35 1.91 12.48 -0.86
CA SER A 35 0.68 12.06 -1.54
C SER A 35 -0.22 11.24 -0.63
N ILE A 36 0.38 10.42 0.22
CA ILE A 36 -0.36 9.61 1.19
C ILE A 36 -1.05 10.51 2.20
N ARG A 37 -0.33 11.46 2.77
CA ARG A 37 -0.91 12.41 3.74
C ARG A 37 -1.97 13.29 3.13
N ASP A 38 -1.72 13.78 1.92
CA ASP A 38 -2.67 14.64 1.21
C ASP A 38 -3.97 13.92 0.90
N ALA A 39 -3.94 12.61 0.78
CA ALA A 39 -5.15 11.81 0.56
C ALA A 39 -6.00 11.65 1.82
N GLY A 40 -5.48 12.05 2.98
CA GLY A 40 -6.20 11.91 4.24
C GLY A 40 -5.83 10.67 5.03
N ILE A 41 -4.71 10.05 4.68
CA ILE A 41 -4.17 8.93 5.45
C ILE A 41 -3.28 9.51 6.53
N GLU A 42 -3.70 9.33 7.79
CA GLU A 42 -3.06 9.96 8.94
C GLU A 42 -1.92 9.11 9.49
N ASP A 43 -2.01 7.79 9.32
CA ASP A 43 -0.99 6.87 9.76
C ASP A 43 -1.02 5.63 8.88
N MET A 44 0.14 5.02 8.68
CA MET A 44 0.26 3.82 7.85
C MET A 44 1.43 2.98 8.32
N GLU A 45 1.19 1.68 8.48
CA GLU A 45 2.24 0.73 8.81
C GLU A 45 2.14 -0.46 7.87
N VAL A 46 3.28 -1.02 7.50
CA VAL A 46 3.34 -2.22 6.65
C VAL A 46 4.18 -3.26 7.37
N TYR A 47 3.63 -4.45 7.49
CA TYR A 47 4.29 -5.58 8.14
C TYR A 47 4.53 -6.69 7.11
N LEU A 48 5.54 -7.49 7.36
CA LEU A 48 5.94 -8.58 6.47
C LEU A 48 6.05 -9.89 7.25
N LEU A 49 5.43 -10.95 6.73
CA LEU A 49 5.62 -12.31 7.22
C LEU A 49 5.84 -13.21 6.01
N GLY A 50 7.05 -13.77 5.87
CA GLY A 50 7.40 -14.55 4.68
C GLY A 50 7.32 -13.69 3.45
N THR A 51 6.37 -13.99 2.56
CA THR A 51 6.09 -13.18 1.37
C THR A 51 4.82 -12.35 1.51
N ARG A 52 4.11 -12.43 2.66
CA ARG A 52 2.85 -11.74 2.84
C ARG A 52 3.05 -10.39 3.48
N LEU A 53 2.54 -9.37 2.83
CA LEU A 53 2.50 -8.00 3.35
C LEU A 53 1.15 -7.72 3.96
N PHE A 54 1.16 -6.98 5.05
CA PHE A 54 -0.03 -6.54 5.75
C PHE A 54 0.09 -5.04 6.03
N MET A 55 -0.86 -4.27 5.52
CA MET A 55 -0.87 -2.82 5.71
C MET A 55 -2.01 -2.44 6.64
N ILE A 56 -1.71 -1.60 7.61
CA ILE A 56 -2.73 -0.96 8.46
C ILE A 56 -2.66 0.52 8.17
N MET A 57 -3.80 1.14 7.87
CA MET A 57 -3.83 2.59 7.72
C MET A 57 -5.00 3.18 8.48
N GLU A 58 -4.73 4.33 9.10
CA GLU A 58 -5.73 5.15 9.76
C GLU A 58 -6.00 6.34 8.86
N VAL A 59 -7.28 6.61 8.62
CA VAL A 59 -7.66 7.63 7.65
C VAL A 59 -8.64 8.62 8.29
N SER A 60 -8.67 9.85 7.75
CA SER A 60 -9.62 10.86 8.17
C SER A 60 -11.03 10.50 7.71
N ASP A 61 -12.03 11.16 8.29
CA ASP A 61 -13.43 10.95 7.92
C ASP A 61 -13.70 11.31 6.45
N SER A 62 -12.88 12.19 5.88
CA SER A 62 -13.04 12.63 4.49
C SER A 62 -12.32 11.73 3.48
N PHE A 63 -11.58 10.73 3.94
CA PHE A 63 -10.84 9.86 3.04
C PHE A 63 -11.77 9.07 2.13
N SER A 64 -11.37 8.93 0.88
CA SER A 64 -12.09 8.14 -0.12
C SER A 64 -11.09 7.38 -0.98
N PHE A 65 -11.27 6.06 -1.09
CA PHE A 65 -10.42 5.23 -1.96
C PHE A 65 -10.51 5.70 -3.42
N ALA A 66 -11.69 6.11 -3.87
CA ALA A 66 -11.88 6.59 -5.24
C ALA A 66 -11.10 7.87 -5.50
N GLU A 67 -11.13 8.81 -4.55
CA GLU A 67 -10.39 10.07 -4.67
C GLU A 67 -8.88 9.82 -4.65
N LYS A 68 -8.42 8.94 -3.77
CA LYS A 68 -7.01 8.58 -3.72
C LYS A 68 -6.56 7.96 -5.04
N ALA A 69 -7.34 7.03 -5.58
CA ALA A 69 -7.01 6.39 -6.85
C ALA A 69 -6.92 7.42 -7.98
N ARG A 70 -7.82 8.39 -7.99
CA ARG A 70 -7.80 9.45 -8.99
C ARG A 70 -6.55 10.32 -8.87
N ALA A 71 -6.23 10.74 -7.64
CA ALA A 71 -5.04 11.56 -7.37
C ALA A 71 -3.77 10.80 -7.77
N ASP A 72 -3.68 9.51 -7.44
CA ASP A 72 -2.52 8.69 -7.77
C ASP A 72 -2.33 8.57 -9.28
N ARG A 73 -3.44 8.39 -10.04
CA ARG A 73 -3.36 8.26 -11.49
C ARG A 73 -2.81 9.53 -12.15
N SER A 74 -3.07 10.69 -11.57
CA SER A 74 -2.62 11.97 -12.13
C SER A 74 -1.29 12.46 -11.56
N ASN A 75 -0.67 11.69 -10.67
CA ASN A 75 0.59 12.07 -10.04
C ASN A 75 1.75 11.27 -10.65
N PRO A 76 2.61 11.89 -11.48
CA PRO A 76 3.70 11.13 -12.13
C PRO A 76 4.66 10.46 -11.16
N LYS A 77 4.94 11.07 -10.01
CA LYS A 77 5.85 10.48 -9.03
C LYS A 77 5.24 9.23 -8.38
N VAL A 78 3.94 9.26 -8.10
CA VAL A 78 3.24 8.09 -7.57
C VAL A 78 3.28 6.96 -8.60
N GLN A 79 3.02 7.27 -9.87
CA GLN A 79 3.06 6.27 -10.94
C GLN A 79 4.46 5.66 -11.09
N GLU A 80 5.49 6.49 -10.96
CA GLU A 80 6.88 6.04 -11.01
C GLU A 80 7.20 5.09 -9.85
N TRP A 81 6.77 5.45 -8.64
CA TRP A 81 6.93 4.61 -7.46
C TRP A 81 6.17 3.28 -7.60
N GLU A 82 4.94 3.33 -8.07
CA GLU A 82 4.14 2.12 -8.25
C GLU A 82 4.74 1.17 -9.27
N LYS A 83 5.29 1.71 -10.36
CA LYS A 83 5.99 0.91 -11.36
C LYS A 83 7.22 0.23 -10.76
N LEU A 84 7.95 0.96 -9.91
CA LEU A 84 9.09 0.38 -9.20
C LEU A 84 8.64 -0.74 -8.27
N MET A 85 7.57 -0.52 -7.50
CA MET A 85 7.07 -1.50 -6.56
C MET A 85 6.59 -2.79 -7.23
N TRP A 86 6.05 -2.70 -8.46
CA TRP A 86 5.59 -3.88 -9.20
C TRP A 86 6.71 -4.88 -9.47
N LYS A 87 7.97 -4.47 -9.45
CA LYS A 87 9.10 -5.40 -9.59
C LYS A 87 9.16 -6.40 -8.46
N PHE A 88 8.65 -6.05 -7.30
CA PHE A 88 8.76 -6.81 -6.06
C PHE A 88 7.45 -7.46 -5.65
N GLN A 89 6.35 -6.91 -6.09
CA GLN A 89 5.01 -7.30 -5.63
C GLN A 89 4.41 -8.40 -6.48
N GLU A 90 3.60 -9.24 -5.84
CA GLU A 90 2.89 -10.35 -6.48
C GLU A 90 1.41 -10.26 -6.12
N PRO A 91 0.49 -10.17 -7.10
CA PRO A 91 -0.93 -10.12 -6.79
C PRO A 91 -1.39 -11.35 -6.00
N LEU A 92 -2.33 -11.14 -5.10
CA LEU A 92 -2.97 -12.25 -4.41
C LEU A 92 -3.80 -13.09 -5.38
N ARG A 93 -4.07 -14.36 -5.02
CA ARG A 93 -4.88 -15.23 -5.87
C ARG A 93 -6.24 -14.65 -6.22
N GLN A 94 -6.84 -13.92 -5.27
CA GLN A 94 -8.17 -13.33 -5.43
C GLN A 94 -8.15 -12.06 -6.27
N ALA A 95 -6.97 -11.51 -6.57
CA ALA A 95 -6.86 -10.22 -7.24
C ALA A 95 -7.30 -10.31 -8.69
N ARG A 96 -8.02 -9.30 -9.14
CA ARG A 96 -8.34 -9.11 -10.55
C ARG A 96 -7.13 -8.48 -11.24
N PRO A 97 -7.04 -8.57 -12.59
CA PRO A 97 -5.93 -7.93 -13.29
C PRO A 97 -5.79 -6.46 -12.90
N GLY A 98 -4.58 -6.08 -12.52
CA GLY A 98 -4.26 -4.70 -12.12
C GLY A 98 -4.47 -4.38 -10.67
N GLU A 99 -5.15 -5.22 -9.90
CA GLU A 99 -5.32 -5.00 -8.47
C GLU A 99 -4.04 -5.32 -7.72
N LYS A 100 -3.69 -4.48 -6.76
CA LYS A 100 -2.54 -4.67 -5.88
C LYS A 100 -3.00 -5.00 -4.48
N TRP A 101 -2.99 -3.98 -3.60
CA TRP A 101 -3.42 -4.13 -2.23
C TRP A 101 -4.90 -4.44 -2.18
N MET A 102 -5.26 -5.49 -1.46
CA MET A 102 -6.65 -5.91 -1.33
C MET A 102 -7.15 -5.61 0.07
N LEU A 103 -8.32 -5.00 0.13
CA LEU A 103 -8.95 -4.64 1.39
C LEU A 103 -9.38 -5.89 2.14
N MET A 104 -9.06 -5.94 3.44
CA MET A 104 -9.43 -7.05 4.30
C MET A 104 -10.70 -6.71 5.06
N GLU A 105 -11.51 -7.72 5.29
CA GLU A 105 -12.74 -7.60 6.05
C GLU A 105 -12.44 -7.77 7.53
N ARG A 106 -12.89 -6.82 8.36
CA ARG A 106 -12.78 -6.98 9.82
C ARG A 106 -13.86 -7.94 10.28
N ILE A 107 -13.46 -9.08 10.86
CA ILE A 107 -14.40 -10.09 11.31
C ILE A 107 -14.58 -10.11 12.82
N PHE A 108 -13.78 -9.34 13.55
CA PHE A 108 -13.90 -9.25 15.01
C PHE A 108 -13.33 -7.93 15.50
N LYS A 109 -13.99 -7.36 16.48
CA LYS A 109 -13.51 -6.21 17.23
C LYS A 109 -13.94 -6.37 18.67
N LEU A 110 -12.97 -6.27 19.58
CA LEU A 110 -13.25 -6.35 21.04
C LEU A 110 -13.98 -5.10 21.53
#